data_aaf51245c2698244d30d1b5c06b049b0
#
_entry.id   aaf51245c2698244d30d1b5c06b049b0
#
_cell.length_a   1.000
_cell.length_b   1.000
_cell.length_c   1.000
_cell.angle_alpha   90.00
_cell.angle_beta   90.00
_cell.angle_gamma   90.00
#
_symmetry.space_group_name_H-M   'P 1'
#
loop_
_entity.id
_entity.type
_entity.pdbx_description
1 polymer ?
#
loop_
_entity_poly.entity_id
_entity_poly.type
_entity_poly.pdbx_seq_one_letter_code
_entity_poly.pdbx_strand_id
1 'polypeptide(L)' 'IDVADSNDTEREDHIEKLYSLIRQLNRYDRALVLLWLENLSYAEIADIMGLTVNNVSVKLVRIKEKLKSLSKNI' A
#
# COMPACT_ATOMS: atom_id res chain seq x y z
N ILE A 1 6.86 14.24 -25.96
CA ILE A 1 5.91 15.04 -25.21
C ILE A 1 4.69 14.21 -24.86
N ASP A 2 4.08 13.66 -25.89
CA ASP A 2 2.89 12.83 -25.70
C ASP A 2 3.19 11.60 -24.87
N VAL A 3 4.40 11.08 -25.00
CA VAL A 3 4.83 9.92 -24.24
C VAL A 3 4.87 10.24 -22.75
N ALA A 4 5.37 11.43 -22.42
CA ALA A 4 5.44 11.87 -21.03
C ALA A 4 4.03 12.05 -20.45
N ASP A 5 3.15 12.64 -21.22
CA ASP A 5 1.77 12.84 -20.78
C ASP A 5 1.05 11.51 -20.60
N SER A 6 1.27 10.57 -21.52
CA SER A 6 0.68 9.23 -21.40
C SER A 6 1.18 8.51 -20.15
N ASN A 7 2.49 8.61 -19.88
CA ASN A 7 3.07 8.00 -18.70
C ASN A 7 2.50 8.59 -17.42
N ASP A 8 2.31 9.90 -17.39
CA ASP A 8 1.74 10.57 -16.23
C ASP A 8 0.30 10.14 -16.01
N THR A 9 -0.48 10.00 -17.09
CA THR A 9 -1.86 9.56 -17.01
C THR A 9 -1.94 8.11 -16.50
N GLU A 10 -1.09 7.25 -17.02
CA GLU A 10 -1.04 5.86 -16.57
C GLU A 10 -0.65 5.76 -15.11
N ARG A 11 0.29 6.59 -14.69
CA ARG A 11 0.74 6.62 -13.30
C ARG A 11 -0.38 7.07 -12.37
N GLU A 12 -1.13 8.11 -12.77
CA GLU A 12 -2.26 8.59 -12.00
C GLU A 12 -3.34 7.53 -11.87
N ASP A 13 -3.63 6.81 -12.96
CA ASP A 13 -4.61 5.72 -12.93
C ASP A 13 -4.18 4.61 -11.98
N HIS A 14 -2.89 4.26 -12.02
CA HIS A 14 -2.36 3.23 -11.11
C HIS A 14 -2.44 3.67 -9.66
N ILE A 15 -2.15 4.94 -9.37
CA ILE A 15 -2.23 5.48 -8.02
C ILE A 15 -3.68 5.46 -7.53
N GLU A 16 -4.61 5.88 -8.37
CA GLU A 16 -6.02 5.88 -8.02
C GLU A 16 -6.51 4.46 -7.73
N LYS A 17 -6.11 3.50 -8.55
CA LYS A 17 -6.45 2.10 -8.32
C LYS A 17 -5.88 1.60 -7.01
N LEU A 18 -4.63 1.94 -6.74
CA LEU A 18 -3.99 1.54 -5.49
C LEU A 18 -4.73 2.07 -4.28
N TYR A 19 -5.06 3.36 -4.27
CA TYR A 19 -5.79 3.95 -3.15
C TYR A 19 -7.19 3.39 -3.03
N SER A 20 -7.83 3.08 -4.15
CA SER A 20 -9.14 2.43 -4.14
C SER A 20 -9.06 1.06 -3.46
N LEU A 21 -8.02 0.30 -3.78
CA LEU A 21 -7.79 -1.00 -3.15
C LEU A 21 -7.49 -0.86 -1.66
N ILE A 22 -6.69 0.14 -1.31
CA ILE A 22 -6.35 0.40 0.09
C ILE A 22 -7.61 0.73 0.91
N ARG A 23 -8.55 1.44 0.33
CA ARG A 23 -9.81 1.76 1.01
C ARG A 23 -10.62 0.52 1.35
N GLN A 24 -10.41 -0.58 0.63
CA GLN A 24 -11.11 -1.84 0.90
C GLN A 24 -10.50 -2.61 2.07
N LEU A 25 -9.33 -2.20 2.53
CA LEU A 25 -8.69 -2.80 3.69
C LEU A 25 -9.37 -2.30 4.96
N ASN A 26 -9.24 -3.08 6.04
CA ASN A 26 -9.73 -2.62 7.33
C ASN A 26 -8.86 -1.44 7.81
N ARG A 27 -9.34 -0.76 8.84
CA ARG A 27 -8.69 0.46 9.33
C ARG A 27 -7.22 0.22 9.71
N TYR A 28 -6.95 -0.89 10.36
CA TYR A 28 -5.62 -1.21 10.85
C TYR A 28 -4.65 -1.46 9.70
N ASP A 29 -5.05 -2.32 8.76
CA ASP A 29 -4.23 -2.64 7.61
C ASP A 29 -4.00 -1.42 6.72
N ARG A 30 -5.01 -0.58 6.59
CA ARG A 30 -4.92 0.65 5.83
C ARG A 30 -3.86 1.58 6.41
N ALA A 31 -3.90 1.77 7.73
CA ALA A 31 -2.91 2.63 8.39
C ALA A 31 -1.50 2.10 8.17
N LEU A 32 -1.33 0.79 8.28
CA LEU A 32 -0.02 0.17 8.13
C LEU A 32 0.55 0.35 6.73
N VAL A 33 -0.28 0.15 5.71
CA VAL A 33 0.13 0.32 4.32
C VAL A 33 0.46 1.78 4.02
N LEU A 34 -0.33 2.71 4.53
CA LEU A 34 -0.08 4.13 4.28
C LEU A 34 1.25 4.57 4.90
N LEU A 35 1.57 4.07 6.09
CA LEU A 35 2.86 4.36 6.70
C LEU A 35 4.01 3.78 5.86
N TRP A 36 3.82 2.58 5.33
CA TRP A 36 4.80 1.96 4.47
C TRP A 36 5.02 2.77 3.18
N LEU A 37 3.96 3.29 2.60
CA LEU A 37 4.03 4.11 1.39
C LEU A 37 4.74 5.45 1.65
N GLU A 38 4.73 5.91 2.89
CA GLU A 38 5.47 7.11 3.30
C GLU A 38 6.95 6.84 3.50
N ASN A 39 7.42 5.67 3.12
CA ASN A 39 8.82 5.25 3.21
C ASN A 39 9.34 5.12 4.64
N LEU A 40 8.46 4.88 5.58
CA LEU A 40 8.86 4.60 6.95
C LEU A 40 9.47 3.20 7.02
N SER A 41 10.49 3.05 7.87
CA SER A 41 11.09 1.74 8.10
C SER A 41 10.14 0.86 8.89
N TYR A 42 10.37 -0.45 8.84
CA TYR A 42 9.57 -1.38 9.62
C TYR A 42 9.67 -1.09 11.12
N ALA A 43 10.85 -0.67 11.57
CA ALA A 43 11.03 -0.30 12.97
C ALA A 43 10.19 0.92 13.34
N GLU A 44 10.15 1.91 12.48
CA GLU A 44 9.33 3.10 12.70
C GLU A 44 7.84 2.78 12.70
N ILE A 45 7.41 1.95 11.75
CA ILE A 45 6.02 1.52 11.66
C ILE A 45 5.64 0.73 12.91
N ALA A 46 6.51 -0.19 13.33
CA ALA A 46 6.29 -0.99 14.52
C ALA A 46 6.10 -0.10 15.75
N ASP A 47 6.93 0.92 15.86
CA ASP A 47 6.88 1.86 16.98
C ASP A 47 5.56 2.62 16.99
N ILE A 48 5.16 3.14 15.84
CA ILE A 48 3.93 3.92 15.71
C ILE A 48 2.68 3.06 15.97
N MET A 49 2.68 1.84 15.43
CA MET A 49 1.52 0.95 15.52
C MET A 49 1.49 0.10 16.78
N GLY A 50 2.54 0.15 17.59
CA GLY A 50 2.63 -0.67 18.79
C GLY A 50 2.84 -2.14 18.48
N LEU A 51 3.61 -2.43 17.42
CA LEU A 51 3.88 -3.80 16.97
C LEU A 51 5.37 -4.10 17.06
N THR A 52 5.72 -5.36 16.85
CA THR A 52 7.11 -5.74 16.65
C THR A 52 7.46 -5.61 15.18
N VAL A 53 8.75 -5.50 14.87
CA VAL A 53 9.22 -5.44 13.48
C VAL A 53 8.78 -6.69 12.72
N ASN A 54 8.88 -7.85 13.37
CA ASN A 54 8.47 -9.10 12.74
C ASN A 54 6.97 -9.09 12.39
N ASN A 55 6.14 -8.59 13.28
CA ASN A 55 4.71 -8.50 13.03
C ASN A 55 4.41 -7.55 11.88
N VAL A 56 5.11 -6.43 11.79
CA VAL A 56 4.97 -5.51 10.67
C VAL A 56 5.29 -6.21 9.35
N SER A 57 6.40 -6.95 9.32
CA SER A 57 6.82 -7.67 8.13
C SER A 57 5.77 -8.69 7.68
N VAL A 58 5.29 -9.50 8.62
CA VAL A 58 4.29 -10.53 8.31
C VAL A 58 2.99 -9.90 7.83
N LYS A 59 2.54 -8.85 8.50
CA LYS A 59 1.30 -8.18 8.12
C LYS A 59 1.39 -7.52 6.75
N LEU A 60 2.53 -6.90 6.44
CA LEU A 60 2.73 -6.27 5.13
C LEU A 60 2.72 -7.31 4.01
N VAL A 61 3.33 -8.47 4.22
CA VAL A 61 3.30 -9.54 3.23
C VAL A 61 1.85 -9.94 2.94
N ARG A 62 1.05 -10.13 3.98
CA ARG A 62 -0.35 -10.52 3.83
C ARG A 62 -1.17 -9.45 3.13
N ILE A 63 -0.92 -8.18 3.48
CA ILE A 63 -1.64 -7.07 2.87
C ILE A 63 -1.28 -6.95 1.39
N LYS A 64 -0.01 -7.10 1.05
CA LYS A 64 0.44 -7.06 -0.34
C LYS A 64 -0.23 -8.17 -1.16
N GLU A 65 -0.33 -9.36 -0.61
CA GLU A 65 -0.99 -10.48 -1.27
C GLU A 65 -2.48 -10.19 -1.47
N LYS A 66 -3.12 -9.62 -0.45
CA LYS A 66 -4.52 -9.26 -0.53
C LYS A 66 -4.76 -8.19 -1.60
N LEU A 67 -3.92 -7.17 -1.64
CA LEU A 67 -4.02 -6.12 -2.65
C LEU A 67 -3.83 -6.69 -4.04
N LYS A 68 -2.88 -7.60 -4.20
CA LYS A 68 -2.62 -8.25 -5.47
C LYS A 68 -3.84 -9.06 -5.92
N SER A 69 -4.45 -9.77 -5.00
CA SER A 69 -5.65 -10.56 -5.27
C SER A 69 -6.82 -9.66 -5.70
N LEU A 70 -7.03 -8.56 -4.98
CA LEU A 70 -8.07 -7.60 -5.32
C LEU A 70 -7.83 -6.97 -6.69
N SER A 71 -6.58 -6.70 -7.01
CA SER A 71 -6.20 -6.11 -8.29
C SER A 71 -6.55 -7.02 -9.47
N LYS A 72 -6.47 -8.33 -9.26
CA LYS A 72 -6.80 -9.29 -10.32
C LYS A 72 -8.29 -9.31 -10.66
N ASN A 73 -9.12 -8.85 -9.76
CA ASN A 73 -10.57 -8.83 -9.95
C ASN A 73 -11.06 -7.55 -10.63
N ILE A 74 -10.16 -6.64 -10.88
CA ILE A 74 -10.43 -5.40 -11.58
C ILE A 74 -9.87 -5.45 -13.00
#